data_ad0c6ce0d05afa6facfb8647fb4181d5
#
_entry.id   ad0c6ce0d05afa6facfb8647fb4181d5
#
_cell.length_a   1.000
_cell.length_b   1.000
_cell.length_c   1.000
_cell.angle_alpha   90.00
_cell.angle_beta   90.00
_cell.angle_gamma   90.00
#
_symmetry.space_group_name_H-M   'P 1'
#
loop_
_entity.id
_entity.type
_entity.pdbx_description
1 polymer ?
#
loop_
_entity_poly.entity_id
_entity_poly.type
_entity_poly.pdbx_seq_one_letter_code
_entity_poly.pdbx_strand_id
1 'polypeptide(L)'
;LSTDRAMDIVYYGLILLLPLSALAARRIPIGQTLRMVLIWIGIFSAALLVVGQRERLAELWPGRASPDGIVRIPIAQDGHFYADVRINGVERRMLIDSGATTTALSEATARAAGLDLNESPFGSLIETANGRVTASHTTIASLAIGPIQLNDVGADVSPSFGRQDIIGMNVLRRLRSWRVERGVLILNATT
;
A
#
# COMPACT_ATOMS: atom_id res chain seq x y z
N LEU A 1 22.76 -6.43 -41.88
CA LEU A 1 21.59 -5.52 -41.82
C LEU A 1 20.70 -5.90 -42.99
N SER A 2 19.46 -6.36 -42.72
CA SER A 2 18.50 -6.65 -43.76
C SER A 2 18.15 -5.39 -44.56
N THR A 3 18.01 -5.51 -45.86
CA THR A 3 17.72 -4.42 -46.79
C THR A 3 16.50 -3.57 -46.33
N ASP A 4 15.54 -4.20 -45.68
CA ASP A 4 14.34 -3.54 -45.15
C ASP A 4 14.67 -2.54 -44.01
N ARG A 5 15.59 -2.89 -43.09
CA ARG A 5 16.01 -1.97 -42.04
C ARG A 5 16.80 -0.77 -42.57
N ALA A 6 17.57 -0.97 -43.63
CA ALA A 6 18.29 0.13 -44.26
C ALA A 6 17.32 1.07 -44.97
N MET A 7 16.27 0.57 -45.62
CA MET A 7 15.22 1.39 -46.24
C MET A 7 14.41 2.16 -45.20
N ASP A 8 14.07 1.56 -44.06
CA ASP A 8 13.36 2.21 -42.97
C ASP A 8 14.18 3.37 -42.37
N ILE A 9 15.47 3.17 -42.14
CA ILE A 9 16.39 4.21 -41.65
C ILE A 9 16.47 5.39 -42.61
N VAL A 10 16.57 5.12 -43.93
CA VAL A 10 16.60 6.15 -44.94
C VAL A 10 15.26 6.89 -45.03
N TYR A 11 14.15 6.18 -44.95
CA TYR A 11 12.80 6.77 -44.98
C TYR A 11 12.55 7.69 -43.79
N TYR A 12 12.81 7.21 -42.56
CA TYR A 12 12.67 8.04 -41.35
C TYR A 12 13.69 9.19 -41.30
N GLY A 13 14.91 8.97 -41.82
CA GLY A 13 15.92 10.01 -41.96
C GLY A 13 15.47 11.14 -42.90
N LEU A 14 14.84 10.82 -44.05
CA LEU A 14 14.28 11.78 -44.98
C LEU A 14 13.09 12.56 -44.42
N ILE A 15 12.20 11.87 -43.68
CA ILE A 15 11.08 12.52 -42.97
C ILE A 15 11.58 13.49 -41.91
N LEU A 16 12.67 13.15 -41.22
CA LEU A 16 13.27 14.01 -40.20
C LEU A 16 14.01 15.23 -40.81
N LEU A 17 14.58 15.07 -42.00
CA LEU A 17 15.33 16.12 -42.70
C LEU A 17 14.42 17.29 -43.17
N LEU A 18 13.15 17.00 -43.53
CA LEU A 18 12.20 18.02 -43.97
C LEU A 18 11.87 19.05 -42.85
N PRO A 19 11.46 18.67 -41.65
CA PRO A 19 11.22 19.63 -40.59
C PRO A 19 12.51 20.29 -40.08
N LEU A 20 13.65 19.59 -40.09
CA LEU A 20 14.94 20.18 -39.70
C LEU A 20 15.36 21.28 -40.68
N SER A 21 15.19 21.06 -42.00
CA SER A 21 15.52 22.07 -43.03
C SER A 21 14.60 23.28 -42.93
N ALA A 22 13.32 23.10 -42.64
CA ALA A 22 12.36 24.18 -42.41
C ALA A 22 12.69 24.97 -41.14
N LEU A 23 13.21 24.32 -40.09
CA LEU A 23 13.70 24.96 -38.87
C LEU A 23 14.98 25.77 -39.14
N ALA A 24 15.91 25.23 -39.93
CA ALA A 24 17.17 25.89 -40.28
C ALA A 24 16.96 27.14 -41.16
N ALA A 25 15.91 27.15 -42.00
CA ALA A 25 15.57 28.25 -42.86
C ALA A 25 14.94 29.45 -42.12
N ARG A 26 14.41 29.25 -40.93
CA ARG A 26 13.89 30.31 -40.07
C ARG A 26 15.04 30.87 -39.24
N ARG A 27 15.31 32.20 -39.38
CA ARG A 27 16.23 32.94 -38.50
C ARG A 27 15.66 33.03 -37.09
N ILE A 28 15.59 31.88 -36.38
CA ILE A 28 15.11 31.81 -35.00
C ILE A 28 16.27 32.26 -34.11
N PRO A 29 16.09 33.24 -33.23
CA PRO A 29 17.15 33.65 -32.32
C PRO A 29 17.57 32.45 -31.47
N ILE A 30 18.78 31.96 -31.70
CA ILE A 30 19.37 30.73 -31.10
C ILE A 30 19.19 30.71 -29.59
N GLY A 31 19.24 31.84 -28.91
CA GLY A 31 19.05 31.96 -27.47
C GLY A 31 17.63 31.59 -27.00
N GLN A 32 16.60 31.94 -27.76
CA GLN A 32 15.21 31.57 -27.38
C GLN A 32 14.94 30.08 -27.61
N THR A 33 15.46 29.52 -28.70
CA THR A 33 15.32 28.09 -29.01
C THR A 33 16.05 27.24 -27.99
N LEU A 34 17.28 27.62 -27.64
CA LEU A 34 18.05 26.93 -26.62
C LEU A 34 17.36 26.97 -25.26
N ARG A 35 16.79 28.11 -24.89
CA ARG A 35 16.02 28.25 -23.64
C ARG A 35 14.77 27.32 -23.62
N MET A 36 14.04 27.25 -24.74
CA MET A 36 12.89 26.36 -24.86
C MET A 36 13.29 24.89 -24.77
N VAL A 37 14.37 24.49 -25.45
CA VAL A 37 14.88 23.09 -25.38
C VAL A 37 15.28 22.75 -23.97
N LEU A 38 15.98 23.64 -23.26
CA LEU A 38 16.37 23.40 -21.86
C LEU A 38 15.15 23.27 -20.92
N ILE A 39 14.11 24.10 -21.14
CA ILE A 39 12.84 24.00 -20.38
C ILE A 39 12.18 22.64 -20.62
N TRP A 40 12.07 22.19 -21.87
CA TRP A 40 11.48 20.90 -22.19
C TRP A 40 12.29 19.72 -21.64
N ILE A 41 13.63 19.78 -21.72
CA ILE A 41 14.50 18.79 -21.09
C ILE A 41 14.24 18.75 -19.58
N GLY A 42 14.12 19.90 -18.93
CA GLY A 42 13.79 20.00 -17.52
C GLY A 42 12.43 19.37 -17.17
N ILE A 43 11.40 19.68 -17.97
CA ILE A 43 10.05 19.13 -17.78
C ILE A 43 10.05 17.61 -17.97
N PHE A 44 10.67 17.10 -19.05
CA PHE A 44 10.75 15.64 -19.28
C PHE A 44 11.58 14.93 -18.22
N SER A 45 12.69 15.52 -17.78
CA SER A 45 13.50 14.96 -16.70
C SER A 45 12.74 14.91 -15.38
N ALA A 46 11.99 15.96 -15.03
CA ALA A 46 11.13 16.00 -13.86
C ALA A 46 10.00 14.98 -13.97
N ALA A 47 9.35 14.85 -15.13
CA ALA A 47 8.31 13.86 -15.38
C ALA A 47 8.85 12.42 -15.25
N LEU A 48 10.04 12.13 -15.80
CA LEU A 48 10.71 10.84 -15.68
C LEU A 48 11.09 10.53 -14.22
N LEU A 49 11.55 11.53 -13.46
CA LEU A 49 11.83 11.40 -12.04
C LEU A 49 10.56 11.06 -11.25
N VAL A 50 9.45 11.75 -11.52
CA VAL A 50 8.16 11.49 -10.86
C VAL A 50 7.65 10.09 -11.22
N VAL A 51 7.70 9.70 -12.50
CA VAL A 51 7.28 8.37 -12.95
C VAL A 51 8.21 7.27 -12.41
N GLY A 52 9.52 7.51 -12.38
CA GLY A 52 10.50 6.57 -11.81
C GLY A 52 10.39 6.42 -10.29
N GLN A 53 9.87 7.44 -9.60
CA GLN A 53 9.66 7.42 -8.16
C GLN A 53 8.23 7.04 -7.76
N ARG A 54 7.35 6.70 -8.73
CA ARG A 54 5.95 6.37 -8.43
C ARG A 54 5.81 5.18 -7.46
N GLU A 55 6.75 4.25 -7.45
CA GLU A 55 6.76 3.14 -6.50
C GLU A 55 7.09 3.63 -5.09
N ARG A 56 8.06 4.56 -4.94
CA ARG A 56 8.36 5.20 -3.66
C ARG A 56 7.25 6.16 -3.19
N LEU A 57 6.59 6.84 -4.13
CA LEU A 57 5.42 7.67 -3.82
C LEU A 57 4.20 6.83 -3.44
N ALA A 58 4.08 5.61 -3.99
CA ALA A 58 3.07 4.64 -3.56
C ALA A 58 3.33 4.12 -2.13
N GLU A 59 4.60 4.06 -1.70
CA GLU A 59 4.98 3.73 -0.32
C GLU A 59 4.57 4.83 0.68
N LEU A 60 4.52 6.10 0.25
CA LEU A 60 4.04 7.22 1.08
C LEU A 60 2.52 7.23 1.26
N TRP A 61 1.78 6.37 0.52
CA TRP A 61 0.32 6.22 0.63
C TRP A 61 -0.02 4.73 0.83
N PRO A 62 0.29 4.17 2.01
CA PRO A 62 -0.03 2.79 2.31
C PRO A 62 -1.56 2.60 2.26
N GLY A 63 -2.01 1.63 1.50
CA GLY A 63 -3.41 1.22 1.48
C GLY A 63 -4.26 1.74 0.33
N ARG A 64 -3.68 2.15 -0.81
CA ARG A 64 -4.49 2.36 -2.01
C ARG A 64 -5.19 1.06 -2.40
N ALA A 65 -6.50 1.05 -2.15
CA ALA A 65 -7.40 0.06 -2.70
C ALA A 65 -7.25 0.05 -4.22
N SER A 66 -6.81 -1.07 -4.77
CA SER A 66 -6.98 -1.32 -6.20
C SER A 66 -8.48 -1.38 -6.51
N PRO A 67 -8.93 -0.95 -7.69
CA PRO A 67 -10.33 -1.11 -8.13
C PRO A 67 -10.84 -2.56 -8.02
N ASP A 68 -9.91 -3.51 -7.98
CA ASP A 68 -10.16 -4.96 -7.95
C ASP A 68 -10.40 -5.53 -6.54
N GLY A 69 -10.59 -4.70 -5.51
CA GLY A 69 -10.76 -5.18 -4.12
C GLY A 69 -9.50 -5.78 -3.51
N ILE A 70 -8.33 -5.54 -4.11
CA ILE A 70 -7.04 -6.07 -3.66
C ILE A 70 -6.29 -5.01 -2.85
N VAL A 71 -5.81 -5.37 -1.66
CA VAL A 71 -4.93 -4.55 -0.84
C VAL A 71 -3.49 -5.06 -0.97
N ARG A 72 -2.56 -4.17 -1.25
CA ARG A 72 -1.13 -4.47 -1.34
C ARG A 72 -0.38 -3.70 -0.26
N ILE A 73 0.34 -4.42 0.57
CA ILE A 73 1.06 -3.89 1.72
C ILE A 73 2.54 -4.24 1.55
N PRO A 74 3.42 -3.27 1.31
CA PRO A 74 4.85 -3.52 1.24
C PRO A 74 5.41 -3.91 2.60
N ILE A 75 6.48 -4.70 2.59
CA ILE A 75 7.23 -5.02 3.80
C ILE A 75 7.86 -3.75 4.37
N ALA A 76 7.74 -3.54 5.67
CA ALA A 76 8.36 -2.41 6.36
C ALA A 76 9.86 -2.66 6.60
N GLN A 77 10.58 -1.63 7.03
CA GLN A 77 12.03 -1.70 7.27
C GLN A 77 12.42 -2.73 8.35
N ASP A 78 11.50 -3.02 9.27
CA ASP A 78 11.66 -4.00 10.34
C ASP A 78 11.32 -5.44 9.92
N GLY A 79 10.97 -5.64 8.64
CA GLY A 79 10.63 -6.96 8.11
C GLY A 79 9.17 -7.38 8.31
N HIS A 80 8.32 -6.51 8.84
CA HIS A 80 6.91 -6.80 9.12
C HIS A 80 5.97 -6.13 8.13
N PHE A 81 4.70 -6.56 8.13
CA PHE A 81 3.64 -5.96 7.34
C PHE A 81 2.68 -5.20 8.25
N TYR A 82 2.40 -3.93 7.92
CA TYR A 82 1.49 -3.07 8.66
C TYR A 82 0.38 -2.58 7.74
N ALA A 83 -0.86 -2.73 8.19
CA ALA A 83 -2.03 -2.19 7.50
C ALA A 83 -2.62 -1.01 8.25
N ASP A 84 -3.13 -0.03 7.50
CA ASP A 84 -4.02 0.97 8.04
C ASP A 84 -5.43 0.37 8.07
N VAL A 85 -5.97 0.23 9.26
CA VAL A 85 -7.22 -0.47 9.55
C VAL A 85 -8.19 0.49 10.21
N ARG A 86 -9.45 0.44 9.80
CA ARG A 86 -10.51 1.18 10.48
C ARG A 86 -11.33 0.22 11.34
N ILE A 87 -11.32 0.46 12.65
CA ILE A 87 -12.05 -0.32 13.66
C ILE A 87 -13.21 0.53 14.17
N ASN A 88 -14.46 0.18 13.89
CA ASN A 88 -15.66 0.96 14.24
C ASN A 88 -15.52 2.46 13.88
N GLY A 89 -14.88 2.76 12.73
CA GLY A 89 -14.63 4.14 12.27
C GLY A 89 -13.31 4.75 12.76
N VAL A 90 -12.59 4.14 13.69
CA VAL A 90 -11.31 4.64 14.23
C VAL A 90 -10.15 4.05 13.44
N GLU A 91 -9.31 4.89 12.88
CA GLU A 91 -8.12 4.45 12.12
C GLU A 91 -6.98 4.06 13.04
N ARG A 92 -6.38 2.91 12.75
CA ARG A 92 -5.21 2.35 13.45
C ARG A 92 -4.26 1.69 12.48
N ARG A 93 -2.98 1.83 12.73
CA ARG A 93 -1.96 1.05 12.06
C ARG A 93 -1.70 -0.22 12.84
N MET A 94 -1.98 -1.36 12.22
CA MET A 94 -1.93 -2.67 12.86
C MET A 94 -0.89 -3.57 12.20
N LEU A 95 -0.18 -4.34 13.01
CA LEU A 95 0.70 -5.41 12.55
C LEU A 95 -0.13 -6.57 12.01
N ILE A 96 0.23 -7.11 10.85
CA ILE A 96 -0.35 -8.35 10.35
C ILE A 96 0.55 -9.51 10.78
N ASP A 97 0.00 -10.38 11.63
CA ASP A 97 0.72 -11.50 12.22
C ASP A 97 -0.02 -12.81 12.01
N SER A 98 0.50 -13.64 11.10
CA SER A 98 -0.02 -14.99 10.88
C SER A 98 0.27 -15.97 12.02
N GLY A 99 1.14 -15.61 12.95
CA GLY A 99 1.40 -16.37 14.19
C GLY A 99 0.36 -16.13 15.27
N ALA A 100 -0.38 -15.01 15.21
CA ALA A 100 -1.46 -14.72 16.15
C ALA A 100 -2.76 -15.41 15.70
N THR A 101 -3.39 -16.18 16.58
CA THR A 101 -4.67 -16.85 16.29
C THR A 101 -5.81 -15.85 16.20
N THR A 102 -5.85 -14.89 17.11
CA THR A 102 -6.91 -13.89 17.29
C THR A 102 -6.32 -12.49 17.13
N THR A 103 -7.13 -11.56 16.63
CA THR A 103 -6.82 -10.13 16.58
C THR A 103 -6.64 -9.62 18.00
N ALA A 104 -5.54 -8.92 18.27
CA ALA A 104 -5.20 -8.39 19.58
C ALA A 104 -5.18 -6.85 19.53
N LEU A 105 -5.82 -6.22 20.51
CA LEU A 105 -5.93 -4.78 20.59
C LEU A 105 -5.37 -4.26 21.91
N SER A 106 -4.72 -3.12 21.84
CA SER A 106 -4.40 -2.32 23.00
C SER A 106 -5.68 -1.80 23.65
N GLU A 107 -5.69 -1.59 24.96
CA GLU A 107 -6.83 -0.97 25.65
C GLU A 107 -7.15 0.43 25.10
N ALA A 108 -6.13 1.18 24.68
CA ALA A 108 -6.31 2.51 24.11
C ALA A 108 -7.11 2.45 22.80
N THR A 109 -6.83 1.48 21.95
CA THR A 109 -7.57 1.25 20.71
C THR A 109 -8.99 0.77 21.00
N ALA A 110 -9.15 -0.18 21.91
CA ALA A 110 -10.46 -0.71 22.26
C ALA A 110 -11.39 0.39 22.80
N ARG A 111 -10.90 1.22 23.71
CA ARG A 111 -11.66 2.37 24.24
C ARG A 111 -12.00 3.38 23.15
N ALA A 112 -11.04 3.73 22.30
CA ALA A 112 -11.26 4.71 21.23
C ALA A 112 -12.30 4.19 20.21
N ALA A 113 -12.30 2.88 19.93
CA ALA A 113 -13.25 2.22 19.03
C ALA A 113 -14.61 1.91 19.70
N GLY A 114 -14.80 2.28 20.96
CA GLY A 114 -16.06 2.05 21.70
C GLY A 114 -16.38 0.58 21.92
N LEU A 115 -15.35 -0.26 22.07
CA LEU A 115 -15.56 -1.69 22.29
C LEU A 115 -15.97 -1.95 23.74
N ASP A 116 -16.95 -2.83 23.93
CA ASP A 116 -17.34 -3.27 25.26
C ASP A 116 -16.34 -4.31 25.79
N LEU A 117 -15.66 -3.96 26.88
CA LEU A 117 -14.69 -4.81 27.54
C LEU A 117 -15.34 -5.69 28.65
N ASN A 118 -16.64 -5.48 28.91
CA ASN A 118 -17.39 -6.22 29.91
C ASN A 118 -18.14 -7.42 29.33
N GLU A 119 -18.10 -7.65 28.03
CA GLU A 119 -18.71 -8.84 27.40
C GLU A 119 -18.18 -10.16 27.98
N SER A 120 -16.97 -10.15 28.49
CA SER A 120 -16.38 -11.29 29.21
C SER A 120 -15.86 -10.83 30.58
N PRO A 121 -16.68 -10.83 31.64
CA PRO A 121 -16.28 -10.38 32.97
C PRO A 121 -15.16 -11.21 33.62
N PHE A 122 -14.92 -12.40 33.09
CA PHE A 122 -13.78 -13.25 33.46
C PHE A 122 -12.78 -13.20 32.30
N GLY A 123 -11.68 -12.43 32.45
CA GLY A 123 -10.62 -12.42 31.48
C GLY A 123 -10.13 -13.83 31.15
N SER A 124 -9.96 -14.11 29.86
CA SER A 124 -9.38 -15.37 29.39
C SER A 124 -7.87 -15.32 29.53
N LEU A 125 -7.26 -16.42 29.99
CA LEU A 125 -5.82 -16.57 29.98
C LEU A 125 -5.39 -16.97 28.56
N ILE A 126 -4.67 -16.10 27.87
CA ILE A 126 -4.15 -16.38 26.53
C ILE A 126 -2.63 -16.55 26.58
N GLU A 127 -2.14 -17.44 25.73
CA GLU A 127 -0.71 -17.67 25.57
C GLU A 127 -0.16 -16.78 24.47
N THR A 128 0.88 -16.01 24.78
CA THR A 128 1.57 -15.13 23.84
C THR A 128 3.03 -15.51 23.77
N ALA A 129 3.76 -14.98 22.77
CA ALA A 129 5.21 -15.17 22.66
C ALA A 129 5.96 -14.71 23.92
N ASN A 130 5.39 -13.78 24.70
CA ASN A 130 5.99 -13.24 25.93
C ASN A 130 5.44 -13.90 27.21
N GLY A 131 4.69 -15.01 27.09
CA GLY A 131 4.10 -15.72 28.21
C GLY A 131 2.57 -15.58 28.26
N ARG A 132 1.99 -16.00 29.38
CA ARG A 132 0.54 -15.96 29.58
C ARG A 132 0.09 -14.60 30.06
N VAL A 133 -0.95 -14.08 29.43
CA VAL A 133 -1.56 -12.79 29.80
C VAL A 133 -3.07 -12.95 29.95
N THR A 134 -3.67 -12.17 30.81
CA THR A 134 -5.12 -12.08 30.91
C THR A 134 -5.63 -11.07 29.86
N ALA A 135 -6.60 -11.48 29.07
CA ALA A 135 -7.25 -10.63 28.10
C ALA A 135 -8.77 -10.73 28.20
N SER A 136 -9.44 -9.62 27.92
CA SER A 136 -10.90 -9.59 27.75
C SER A 136 -11.24 -9.84 26.31
N HIS A 137 -12.17 -10.74 26.03
CA HIS A 137 -12.69 -10.96 24.69
C HIS A 137 -13.76 -9.92 24.35
N THR A 138 -13.75 -9.40 23.14
CA THR A 138 -14.75 -8.43 22.64
C THR A 138 -14.97 -8.65 21.15
N THR A 139 -16.02 -8.02 20.61
CA THR A 139 -16.38 -8.10 19.19
C THR A 139 -16.28 -6.74 18.52
N ILE A 140 -15.49 -6.66 17.45
CA ILE A 140 -15.41 -5.50 16.57
C ILE A 140 -16.57 -5.57 15.60
N ALA A 141 -17.51 -4.64 15.68
CA ALA A 141 -18.68 -4.61 14.79
C ALA A 141 -18.30 -4.39 13.31
N SER A 142 -17.32 -3.51 13.06
CA SER A 142 -16.84 -3.22 11.70
C SER A 142 -15.33 -3.06 11.68
N LEU A 143 -14.66 -3.86 10.84
CA LEU A 143 -13.24 -3.79 10.57
C LEU A 143 -13.01 -3.62 9.08
N ALA A 144 -12.28 -2.57 8.66
CA ALA A 144 -11.99 -2.33 7.26
C ALA A 144 -10.49 -2.19 7.01
N ILE A 145 -10.00 -2.84 5.95
CA ILE A 145 -8.63 -2.74 5.43
C ILE A 145 -8.73 -2.30 3.97
N GLY A 146 -8.62 -1.00 3.71
CA GLY A 146 -8.93 -0.47 2.39
C GLY A 146 -10.36 -0.81 1.96
N PRO A 147 -10.58 -1.51 0.81
CA PRO A 147 -11.90 -1.92 0.35
C PRO A 147 -12.45 -3.17 1.05
N ILE A 148 -11.60 -3.89 1.79
CA ILE A 148 -11.99 -5.11 2.49
C ILE A 148 -12.77 -4.71 3.74
N GLN A 149 -14.00 -5.18 3.86
CA GLN A 149 -14.85 -4.94 5.04
C GLN A 149 -15.24 -6.29 5.66
N LEU A 150 -15.07 -6.38 6.97
CA LEU A 150 -15.44 -7.53 7.78
C LEU A 150 -16.27 -7.04 8.96
N ASN A 151 -17.34 -7.76 9.26
CA ASN A 151 -18.19 -7.51 10.42
C ASN A 151 -17.99 -8.61 11.47
N ASP A 152 -18.29 -8.29 12.71
CA ASP A 152 -18.29 -9.23 13.83
C ASP A 152 -16.94 -9.98 13.94
N VAL A 153 -15.86 -9.19 14.07
CA VAL A 153 -14.52 -9.74 14.24
C VAL A 153 -14.21 -9.85 15.73
N GLY A 154 -13.99 -11.08 16.23
CA GLY A 154 -13.55 -11.29 17.59
C GLY A 154 -12.15 -10.73 17.83
N ALA A 155 -11.94 -10.06 18.95
CA ALA A 155 -10.66 -9.52 19.36
C ALA A 155 -10.41 -9.71 20.85
N ASP A 156 -9.14 -9.89 21.20
CA ASP A 156 -8.69 -9.96 22.58
C ASP A 156 -8.03 -8.61 22.95
N VAL A 157 -8.37 -8.11 24.12
CA VAL A 157 -7.87 -6.82 24.63
C VAL A 157 -7.13 -7.06 25.95
N SER A 158 -5.89 -6.57 26.04
CA SER A 158 -5.12 -6.68 27.28
C SER A 158 -4.20 -5.46 27.46
N PRO A 159 -4.03 -4.97 28.69
CA PRO A 159 -2.99 -3.99 29.02
C PRO A 159 -1.59 -4.49 28.67
N SER A 160 -1.39 -5.80 28.71
CA SER A 160 -0.11 -6.47 28.43
C SER A 160 0.31 -6.41 26.97
N PHE A 161 -0.59 -6.09 26.04
CA PHE A 161 -0.26 -5.89 24.61
C PHE A 161 0.43 -4.54 24.34
N GLY A 162 0.53 -3.69 25.34
CA GLY A 162 1.18 -2.40 25.21
C GLY A 162 0.43 -1.46 24.25
N ARG A 163 1.13 -0.96 23.23
CA ARG A 163 0.56 -0.01 22.25
C ARG A 163 0.40 -0.60 20.86
N GLN A 164 0.74 -1.86 20.67
CA GLN A 164 0.70 -2.51 19.37
C GLN A 164 -0.62 -3.27 19.20
N ASP A 165 -1.29 -2.95 18.10
CA ASP A 165 -2.49 -3.64 17.68
C ASP A 165 -2.10 -4.66 16.59
N ILE A 166 -2.70 -5.85 16.62
CA ILE A 166 -2.32 -7.01 15.77
C ILE A 166 -3.56 -7.55 15.07
N ILE A 167 -3.46 -7.78 13.77
CA ILE A 167 -4.41 -8.57 13.00
C ILE A 167 -3.95 -10.02 13.00
N GLY A 168 -4.77 -10.89 13.53
CA GLY A 168 -4.51 -12.32 13.61
C GLY A 168 -5.15 -13.14 12.48
N MET A 169 -4.95 -14.45 12.57
CA MET A 169 -5.47 -15.42 11.60
C MET A 169 -7.00 -15.47 11.52
N ASN A 170 -7.72 -15.05 12.55
CA ASN A 170 -9.18 -14.96 12.53
C ASN A 170 -9.68 -13.96 11.47
N VAL A 171 -8.91 -12.91 11.16
CA VAL A 171 -9.18 -11.97 10.05
C VAL A 171 -8.67 -12.55 8.72
N LEU A 172 -7.42 -13.02 8.68
CA LEU A 172 -6.80 -13.51 7.45
C LEU A 172 -7.54 -14.68 6.81
N ARG A 173 -8.11 -15.59 7.64
CA ARG A 173 -8.92 -16.75 7.17
C ARG A 173 -10.27 -16.34 6.57
N ARG A 174 -10.76 -15.14 6.84
CA ARG A 174 -12.00 -14.61 6.27
C ARG A 174 -11.80 -13.98 4.90
N LEU A 175 -10.56 -13.79 4.48
CA LEU A 175 -10.21 -13.31 3.15
C LEU A 175 -10.31 -14.45 2.13
N ARG A 176 -10.61 -14.11 0.89
CA ARG A 176 -10.58 -15.08 -0.22
C ARG A 176 -9.19 -15.71 -0.38
N SER A 177 -8.16 -14.88 -0.29
CA SER A 177 -6.76 -15.32 -0.25
C SER A 177 -5.86 -14.21 0.29
N TRP A 178 -4.74 -14.64 0.85
CA TRP A 178 -3.63 -13.76 1.17
C TRP A 178 -2.33 -14.47 0.81
N ARG A 179 -1.34 -13.70 0.38
CA ARG A 179 -0.03 -14.23 0.00
C ARG A 179 1.04 -13.15 0.05
N VAL A 180 2.28 -13.56 0.19
CA VAL A 180 3.44 -12.66 0.11
C VAL A 180 4.18 -12.94 -1.19
N GLU A 181 4.37 -11.92 -2.00
CA GLU A 181 5.13 -11.97 -3.25
C GLU A 181 6.13 -10.83 -3.31
N ARG A 182 7.41 -11.15 -3.45
CA ARG A 182 8.51 -10.17 -3.62
C ARG A 182 8.49 -9.05 -2.57
N GLY A 183 8.24 -9.40 -1.30
CA GLY A 183 8.19 -8.43 -0.20
C GLY A 183 6.90 -7.60 -0.14
N VAL A 184 5.86 -7.99 -0.85
CA VAL A 184 4.53 -7.37 -0.78
C VAL A 184 3.51 -8.39 -0.31
N LEU A 185 2.79 -8.08 0.75
CA LEU A 185 1.62 -8.84 1.20
C LEU A 185 0.41 -8.39 0.38
N ILE A 186 -0.26 -9.35 -0.24
CA ILE A 186 -1.42 -9.16 -1.10
C ILE A 186 -2.62 -9.79 -0.41
N LEU A 187 -3.63 -8.97 -0.11
CA LEU A 187 -4.89 -9.38 0.49
C LEU A 187 -6.00 -9.25 -0.55
N ASN A 188 -6.80 -10.31 -0.74
CA ASN A 188 -7.96 -10.30 -1.63
C ASN A 188 -9.25 -10.31 -0.78
N ALA A 189 -10.18 -9.41 -1.12
CA ALA A 189 -11.50 -9.41 -0.50
C ALA A 189 -12.21 -10.76 -0.72
N THR A 190 -13.10 -11.10 0.21
CA THR A 190 -14.12 -12.12 -0.04
C THR A 190 -15.12 -11.55 -1.05
N THR A 191 -15.45 -12.28 -2.06
CA THR A 191 -16.51 -11.93 -3.04
C THR A 191 -17.86 -11.98 -2.35
#